data_8640ceb46ba9733ea5b1a573087c10c6
#
_entry.id   8640ceb46ba9733ea5b1a573087c10c6
#
_cell.length_a   1.000
_cell.length_b   1.000
_cell.length_c   1.000
_cell.angle_alpha   90.00
_cell.angle_beta   90.00
_cell.angle_gamma   90.00
#
_symmetry.space_group_name_H-M   'P 1'
#
loop_
_entity.id
_entity.type
_entity.pdbx_description
1 polymer ?
#
loop_
_entity_poly.entity_id
_entity_poly.type
_entity_poly.pdbx_seq_one_letter_code
_entity_poly.pdbx_strand_id
1 'polypeptide(L)' 'MGFEELTTSDEIVAWMNEASKGTLVERMEIEFVEASLERVVARMPVRGNTQPYGLLHGGASVVLAETLGSMMAALH' A
#
# COMPACT_ATOMS: atom_id res chain seq x y z
N MET A 1 6.50 -8.06 15.99
CA MET A 1 5.41 -7.13 16.34
C MET A 1 4.23 -7.35 15.40
N GLY A 2 3.05 -7.52 15.92
CA GLY A 2 1.83 -7.68 15.15
C GLY A 2 0.95 -6.44 15.18
N PHE A 3 -0.06 -6.43 14.34
CA PHE A 3 -1.01 -5.32 14.27
C PHE A 3 -1.79 -5.11 15.57
N GLU A 4 -1.99 -6.16 16.37
CA GLU A 4 -2.72 -6.08 17.62
C GLU A 4 -2.06 -5.13 18.64
N GLU A 5 -0.81 -4.77 18.45
CA GLU A 5 -0.10 -3.83 19.29
C GLU A 5 -0.25 -2.38 18.85
N LEU A 6 -0.85 -2.16 17.69
CA LEU A 6 -0.99 -0.85 17.08
C LEU A 6 -2.43 -0.36 17.27
N THR A 7 -2.57 0.85 17.83
CA THR A 7 -3.87 1.38 18.21
C THR A 7 -4.35 2.56 17.38
N THR A 8 -3.45 3.23 16.64
CA THR A 8 -3.81 4.40 15.84
C THR A 8 -3.52 4.15 14.37
N SER A 9 -4.24 4.88 13.50
CA SER A 9 -4.01 4.84 12.07
C SER A 9 -2.55 5.21 11.74
N ASP A 10 -2.01 6.24 12.38
CA ASP A 10 -0.64 6.68 12.13
C ASP A 10 0.39 5.59 12.46
N GLU A 11 0.18 4.87 13.55
CA GLU A 11 1.06 3.76 13.93
C GLU A 11 0.99 2.62 12.91
N ILE A 12 -0.21 2.27 12.48
CA ILE A 12 -0.41 1.19 11.49
C ILE A 12 0.20 1.60 10.14
N VAL A 13 -0.03 2.82 9.70
CA VAL A 13 0.54 3.36 8.46
C VAL A 13 2.06 3.34 8.50
N ALA A 14 2.65 3.81 9.59
CA ALA A 14 4.10 3.80 9.75
C ALA A 14 4.67 2.39 9.66
N TRP A 15 4.00 1.42 10.28
CA TRP A 15 4.41 0.02 10.23
C TRP A 15 4.32 -0.53 8.80
N MET A 16 3.21 -0.27 8.11
CA MET A 16 3.01 -0.74 6.73
C MET A 16 4.06 -0.18 5.78
N ASN A 17 4.36 1.12 5.87
CA ASN A 17 5.35 1.75 5.02
C ASN A 17 6.76 1.23 5.33
N GLU A 18 7.07 1.02 6.59
CA GLU A 18 8.37 0.45 6.97
C GLU A 18 8.52 -1.00 6.48
N ALA A 19 7.47 -1.80 6.64
CA ALA A 19 7.48 -3.20 6.20
C ALA A 19 7.57 -3.32 4.66
N SER A 20 7.17 -2.29 3.94
CA SER A 20 7.19 -2.27 2.48
C SER A 20 8.58 -2.00 1.90
N LYS A 21 9.54 -1.56 2.70
CA LYS A 21 10.89 -1.29 2.23
C LYS A 21 11.54 -2.54 1.65
N GLY A 22 12.16 -2.39 0.49
CA GLY A 22 12.80 -3.50 -0.22
C GLY A 22 11.83 -4.40 -0.99
N THR A 23 10.56 -4.04 -1.06
CA THR A 23 9.54 -4.83 -1.76
C THR A 23 9.07 -4.12 -3.03
N LEU A 24 8.22 -4.81 -3.80
CA LEU A 24 7.57 -4.23 -4.99
C LEU A 24 6.74 -3.00 -4.62
N VAL A 25 6.14 -2.98 -3.44
CA VAL A 25 5.33 -1.87 -2.94
C VAL A 25 6.19 -0.58 -2.93
N GLU A 26 7.39 -0.66 -2.38
CA GLU A 26 8.30 0.47 -2.38
C GLU A 26 8.75 0.85 -3.80
N ARG A 27 9.07 -0.14 -4.64
CA ARG A 27 9.51 0.11 -6.01
C ARG A 27 8.49 0.85 -6.84
N MET A 28 7.22 0.58 -6.62
CA MET A 28 6.13 1.24 -7.32
C MET A 28 5.72 2.54 -6.63
N GLU A 29 6.41 2.91 -5.55
CA GLU A 29 6.15 4.10 -4.76
C GLU A 29 4.74 4.15 -4.20
N ILE A 30 4.20 2.99 -3.84
CA ILE A 30 2.92 2.90 -3.14
C ILE A 30 3.13 3.36 -1.71
N GLU A 31 2.33 4.31 -1.26
CA GLU A 31 2.41 4.87 0.08
C GLU A 31 1.09 4.73 0.79
N PHE A 32 1.09 4.11 1.96
CA PHE A 32 -0.10 4.03 2.80
C PHE A 32 -0.30 5.36 3.51
N VAL A 33 -1.54 5.85 3.52
CA VAL A 33 -1.87 7.16 4.11
C VAL A 33 -2.88 7.07 5.24
N GLU A 34 -3.69 6.00 5.28
CA GLU A 34 -4.68 5.78 6.33
C GLU A 34 -4.90 4.29 6.50
N ALA A 35 -5.03 3.80 7.73
CA ALA A 35 -5.30 2.39 7.98
C ALA A 35 -6.09 2.19 9.27
N SER A 36 -7.16 1.41 9.17
CA SER A 36 -7.96 0.96 10.30
C SER A 36 -8.59 -0.38 9.93
N LEU A 37 -9.33 -0.97 10.87
CA LEU A 37 -10.05 -2.23 10.59
C LEU A 37 -11.13 -2.07 9.52
N GLU A 38 -11.64 -0.86 9.33
CA GLU A 38 -12.71 -0.57 8.36
C GLU A 38 -12.19 -0.03 7.03
N ARG A 39 -10.97 0.55 7.02
CA ARG A 39 -10.53 1.28 5.84
C ARG A 39 -9.01 1.34 5.73
N VAL A 40 -8.50 1.02 4.55
CA VAL A 40 -7.09 1.24 4.21
C VAL A 40 -7.05 2.10 2.95
N VAL A 41 -6.26 3.17 3.00
CA VAL A 41 -6.06 4.08 1.88
C VAL A 41 -4.58 4.14 1.55
N ALA A 42 -4.26 4.00 0.27
CA ALA A 42 -2.90 4.17 -0.23
C ALA A 42 -2.95 4.97 -1.52
N ARG A 43 -1.82 5.54 -1.88
CA ARG A 43 -1.67 6.24 -3.15
C ARG A 43 -0.46 5.70 -3.90
N MET A 44 -0.49 5.85 -5.21
CA MET A 44 0.57 5.40 -6.09
C MET A 44 0.73 6.42 -7.22
N PRO A 45 1.95 6.87 -7.52
CA PRO A 45 2.14 7.79 -8.64
C PRO A 45 1.92 7.07 -9.97
N VAL A 46 1.39 7.78 -10.94
CA VAL A 46 1.31 7.26 -12.31
C VAL A 46 2.72 7.21 -12.90
N ARG A 47 3.53 8.24 -12.63
CA ARG A 47 4.91 8.31 -13.11
C ARG A 47 5.71 7.09 -12.64
N GLY A 48 6.34 6.41 -13.58
CA GLY A 48 7.10 5.20 -13.31
C GLY A 48 6.27 3.92 -13.29
N ASN A 49 4.94 4.05 -13.29
CA ASN A 49 4.00 2.92 -13.30
C ASN A 49 3.16 2.91 -14.58
N THR A 50 3.71 3.48 -15.65
CA THR A 50 3.03 3.60 -16.93
C THR A 50 3.41 2.48 -17.87
N GLN A 51 2.55 2.24 -18.85
CA GLN A 51 2.92 1.51 -20.05
C GLN A 51 3.69 2.46 -21.00
N PRO A 52 4.28 1.96 -22.11
CA PRO A 52 5.13 2.80 -22.98
C PRO A 52 4.46 4.05 -23.54
N TYR A 53 3.16 4.13 -23.56
CA TYR A 53 2.41 5.28 -24.08
C TYR A 53 2.13 6.37 -23.03
N GLY A 54 2.69 6.23 -21.83
CA GLY A 54 2.51 7.22 -20.77
C GLY A 54 1.23 7.08 -19.96
N LEU A 55 0.43 6.04 -20.22
CA LEU A 55 -0.79 5.75 -19.46
C LEU A 55 -0.48 4.81 -18.30
N LEU A 56 -1.22 4.90 -17.23
CA LEU A 56 -1.06 4.00 -16.09
C LEU A 56 -1.17 2.54 -16.56
N HIS A 57 -0.18 1.73 -16.21
CA HIS A 57 -0.20 0.31 -16.56
C HIS A 57 -1.33 -0.40 -15.80
N GLY A 58 -2.17 -1.16 -16.51
CA GLY A 58 -3.28 -1.88 -15.88
C GLY A 58 -2.79 -2.84 -14.80
N GLY A 59 -1.65 -3.50 -15.01
CA GLY A 59 -1.04 -4.35 -14.00
C GLY A 59 -0.63 -3.59 -12.73
N ALA A 60 -0.23 -2.32 -12.86
CA ALA A 60 0.09 -1.49 -11.69
C ALA A 60 -1.15 -1.26 -10.83
N SER A 61 -2.30 -1.01 -11.46
CA SER A 61 -3.57 -0.86 -10.75
C SER A 61 -3.96 -2.15 -10.01
N VAL A 62 -3.72 -3.30 -10.62
CA VAL A 62 -3.99 -4.60 -9.99
C VAL A 62 -3.08 -4.81 -8.79
N VAL A 63 -1.80 -4.47 -8.90
CA VAL A 63 -0.85 -4.57 -7.77
C VAL A 63 -1.29 -3.69 -6.62
N LEU A 64 -1.73 -2.47 -6.91
CA LEU A 64 -2.23 -1.56 -5.86
C LEU A 64 -3.46 -2.16 -5.17
N ALA A 65 -4.42 -2.65 -5.92
CA ALA A 65 -5.65 -3.24 -5.37
C ALA A 65 -5.33 -4.50 -4.53
N GLU A 66 -4.45 -5.36 -5.02
CA GLU A 66 -4.04 -6.57 -4.30
C GLU A 66 -3.32 -6.21 -3.00
N THR A 67 -2.43 -5.22 -3.03
CA THR A 67 -1.69 -4.75 -1.88
C THR A 67 -2.65 -4.25 -0.79
N LEU A 68 -3.64 -3.44 -1.18
CA LEU A 68 -4.66 -2.94 -0.25
C LEU A 68 -5.48 -4.08 0.35
N GLY A 69 -5.89 -5.04 -0.48
CA GLY A 69 -6.65 -6.21 -0.03
C GLY A 69 -5.87 -7.06 0.95
N SER A 70 -4.59 -7.32 0.67
CA SER A 70 -3.72 -8.10 1.54
C SER A 70 -3.50 -7.41 2.89
N MET A 71 -3.28 -6.11 2.88
CA MET A 71 -3.09 -5.36 4.13
C MET A 71 -4.36 -5.31 4.95
N MET A 72 -5.52 -5.13 4.31
CA MET A 72 -6.80 -5.16 5.01
C MET A 72 -7.03 -6.54 5.65
N ALA A 73 -6.75 -7.61 4.93
CA ALA A 73 -6.88 -8.97 5.46
C ALA A 73 -5.94 -9.19 6.66
N ALA A 74 -4.73 -8.63 6.61
CA ALA A 74 -3.77 -8.76 7.70
C ALA A 74 -4.22 -8.04 8.97
N LEU A 75 -5.02 -6.97 8.87
CA LEU A 75 -5.57 -6.24 10.00
C LEU A 75 -6.69 -7.02 10.71
N HIS A 76 -7.31 -7.94 10.04
CA HIS A 76 -8.39 -8.76 10.57
C HIS A 76 -7.92 -10.16 10.96
#